data_5df11a7558364b8a3255a05b281c19f8
#
_entry.id   5df11a7558364b8a3255a05b281c19f8
#
_cell.length_a   1.000
_cell.length_b   1.000
_cell.length_c   1.000
_cell.angle_alpha   90.00
_cell.angle_beta   90.00
_cell.angle_gamma   90.00
#
_symmetry.space_group_name_H-M   'P 1'
#
loop_
_entity.id
_entity.type
_entity.pdbx_description
1 polymer ?
#
loop_
_entity_poly.entity_id
_entity_poly.type
_entity_poly.pdbx_seq_one_letter_code
_entity_poly.pdbx_strand_id
1 'polypeptide(L)'
;DENGVCSRCREYEESILPLWNHGKGHESELAGLLEDIRRKGEGMPYDCIFGMSGGLDSSYMLHLAVKEWKLRPYVFHIDAGWNLPVAEENIRRICDKLGLELHIKKMNPEEMRQMQLAFFRAGHAALDAPQDHSFIAEIDKLACELGVKYILNGYNISTEVVSNPKSWDKGAGYAGDGTYIKDLLRHWCTMPITEYTFTSGFKHKVWIPYLLGVKTIKPLNLVPVTKSQMTETLVQEYGYEPYGQKHFENLLTK
;
A
#
# COMPACT_ATOMS: atom_id res chain seq x y z
N ASP A 1 19.04 -15.72 -21.26
CA ASP A 1 19.50 -15.82 -22.65
C ASP A 1 21.00 -16.04 -22.72
N GLU A 2 21.55 -16.07 -23.94
CA GLU A 2 22.97 -16.30 -24.23
C GLU A 2 23.89 -15.24 -23.61
N ASN A 3 23.37 -14.05 -23.31
CA ASN A 3 24.10 -12.93 -22.70
C ASN A 3 23.94 -12.89 -21.16
N GLY A 4 23.32 -13.89 -20.57
CA GLY A 4 23.06 -13.92 -19.12
C GLY A 4 21.92 -13.00 -18.68
N VAL A 5 21.16 -12.40 -19.60
CA VAL A 5 20.02 -11.54 -19.28
C VAL A 5 18.78 -12.40 -19.03
N CYS A 6 18.22 -12.33 -17.83
CA CYS A 6 16.98 -13.05 -17.50
C CYS A 6 15.74 -12.38 -18.12
N SER A 7 14.65 -13.14 -18.24
CA SER A 7 13.38 -12.62 -18.81
C SER A 7 12.84 -11.40 -18.06
N ARG A 8 13.12 -11.27 -16.77
CA ARG A 8 12.68 -10.14 -15.94
C ARG A 8 13.48 -8.87 -16.23
N CYS A 9 14.80 -9.00 -16.40
CA CYS A 9 15.65 -7.87 -16.81
C CYS A 9 15.21 -7.33 -18.18
N ARG A 10 14.91 -8.22 -19.11
CA ARG A 10 14.42 -7.84 -20.44
C ARG A 10 13.06 -7.15 -20.37
N GLU A 11 12.11 -7.69 -19.62
CA GLU A 11 10.79 -7.06 -19.43
C GLU A 11 10.91 -5.67 -18.79
N TYR A 12 11.82 -5.52 -17.82
CA TYR A 12 12.13 -4.23 -17.21
C TYR A 12 12.66 -3.23 -18.23
N GLU A 13 13.68 -3.60 -18.98
CA GLU A 13 14.33 -2.73 -19.96
C GLU A 13 13.42 -2.34 -21.13
N GLU A 14 12.61 -3.30 -21.62
CA GLU A 14 11.77 -3.10 -22.81
C GLU A 14 10.41 -2.43 -22.49
N SER A 15 9.83 -2.72 -21.33
CA SER A 15 8.43 -2.35 -21.04
C SER A 15 8.29 -1.36 -19.90
N ILE A 16 9.15 -1.39 -18.91
CA ILE A 16 8.99 -0.58 -17.69
C ILE A 16 9.85 0.67 -17.75
N LEU A 17 11.15 0.50 -18.02
CA LEU A 17 12.11 1.59 -18.01
C LEU A 17 11.76 2.73 -18.99
N PRO A 18 11.30 2.48 -20.22
CA PRO A 18 10.96 3.54 -21.16
C PRO A 18 9.79 4.42 -20.69
N LEU A 19 8.83 3.83 -19.96
CA LEU A 19 7.66 4.54 -19.44
C LEU A 19 7.96 5.25 -18.13
N TRP A 20 8.73 4.61 -17.27
CA TRP A 20 9.05 5.17 -15.95
C TRP A 20 10.19 6.18 -15.99
N ASN A 21 11.22 5.96 -16.82
CA ASN A 21 12.41 6.82 -16.97
C ASN A 21 13.02 7.26 -15.63
N HIS A 22 13.06 6.36 -14.63
CA HIS A 22 13.53 6.66 -13.27
C HIS A 22 12.82 7.87 -12.60
N GLY A 23 11.57 8.13 -12.95
CA GLY A 23 10.77 9.25 -12.45
C GLY A 23 11.12 10.60 -13.09
N LYS A 24 12.00 10.65 -14.08
CA LYS A 24 12.43 11.89 -14.75
C LYS A 24 11.49 12.27 -15.88
N GLY A 25 11.26 13.59 -16.05
CA GLY A 25 10.43 14.11 -17.12
C GLY A 25 8.92 14.08 -16.81
N HIS A 26 8.53 13.77 -15.56
CA HIS A 26 7.14 13.72 -15.12
C HIS A 26 6.72 14.92 -14.27
N GLU A 27 7.55 15.99 -14.23
CA GLU A 27 7.29 17.16 -13.36
C GLU A 27 5.95 17.82 -13.66
N SER A 28 5.62 17.96 -14.94
CA SER A 28 4.33 18.57 -15.37
C SER A 28 3.14 17.67 -15.04
N GLU A 29 3.29 16.34 -15.20
CA GLU A 29 2.25 15.37 -14.84
C GLU A 29 2.00 15.40 -13.32
N LEU A 30 3.07 15.37 -12.53
CA LEU A 30 2.98 15.46 -11.07
C LEU A 30 2.33 16.77 -10.63
N ALA A 31 2.74 17.91 -11.18
CA ALA A 31 2.18 19.21 -10.86
C ALA A 31 0.66 19.27 -11.13
N GLY A 32 0.22 18.82 -12.30
CA GLY A 32 -1.20 18.76 -12.65
C GLY A 32 -1.99 17.80 -11.75
N LEU A 33 -1.39 16.68 -11.37
CA LEU A 33 -1.99 15.72 -10.43
C LEU A 33 -2.18 16.35 -9.04
N LEU A 34 -1.16 17.02 -8.52
CA LEU A 34 -1.23 17.68 -7.21
C LEU A 34 -2.23 18.82 -7.17
N GLU A 35 -2.36 19.58 -8.26
CA GLU A 35 -3.38 20.60 -8.40
C GLU A 35 -4.80 20.01 -8.37
N ASP A 36 -5.04 18.91 -9.11
CA ASP A 36 -6.35 18.25 -9.10
C ASP A 36 -6.70 17.65 -7.72
N ILE A 37 -5.72 17.10 -6.99
CA ILE A 37 -5.91 16.62 -5.61
C ILE A 37 -6.37 17.76 -4.70
N ARG A 38 -5.65 18.90 -4.69
CA ARG A 38 -5.99 20.07 -3.86
C ARG A 38 -7.37 20.63 -4.21
N ARG A 39 -7.64 20.78 -5.51
CA ARG A 39 -8.93 21.31 -6.00
C ARG A 39 -10.10 20.42 -5.55
N LYS A 40 -9.94 19.10 -5.58
CA LYS A 40 -10.98 18.16 -5.14
C LYS A 40 -11.09 18.02 -3.63
N GLY A 41 -10.05 18.38 -2.90
CA GLY A 41 -10.03 18.47 -1.44
C GLY A 41 -10.45 19.82 -0.88
N GLU A 42 -10.75 20.81 -1.73
CA GLU A 42 -11.15 22.14 -1.30
C GLU A 42 -12.43 22.09 -0.47
N GLY A 43 -12.41 22.72 0.71
CA GLY A 43 -13.51 22.70 1.66
C GLY A 43 -13.65 21.39 2.46
N MET A 44 -12.82 20.37 2.20
CA MET A 44 -12.81 19.12 2.96
C MET A 44 -11.70 19.12 4.01
N PRO A 45 -11.82 18.32 5.10
CA PRO A 45 -10.76 18.19 6.10
C PRO A 45 -9.48 17.54 5.55
N TYR A 46 -9.63 16.67 4.55
CA TYR A 46 -8.52 15.92 3.94
C TYR A 46 -8.55 16.01 2.41
N ASP A 47 -7.38 16.05 1.78
CA ASP A 47 -7.23 16.02 0.32
C ASP A 47 -7.20 14.60 -0.25
N CYS A 48 -6.71 13.66 0.56
CA CYS A 48 -6.49 12.27 0.16
C CYS A 48 -6.45 11.33 1.37
N ILE A 49 -6.55 10.02 1.09
CA ILE A 49 -6.28 8.96 2.06
C ILE A 49 -4.87 8.44 1.82
N PHE A 50 -4.16 8.13 2.90
CA PHE A 50 -2.83 7.54 2.87
C PHE A 50 -2.65 6.43 3.90
N GLY A 51 -2.30 5.22 3.43
CA GLY A 51 -1.99 4.10 4.30
C GLY A 51 -0.50 3.98 4.58
N MET A 52 -0.14 3.87 5.87
CA MET A 52 1.23 3.72 6.33
C MET A 52 1.55 2.27 6.67
N SER A 53 2.62 1.72 6.09
CA SER A 53 3.17 0.41 6.46
C SER A 53 4.35 0.51 7.43
N GLY A 54 4.95 1.68 7.57
CA GLY A 54 6.22 1.87 8.29
C GLY A 54 7.46 1.55 7.45
N GLY A 55 7.27 1.07 6.22
CA GLY A 55 8.33 0.86 5.24
C GLY A 55 8.90 2.15 4.68
N LEU A 56 10.08 2.05 4.05
CA LEU A 56 10.81 3.19 3.51
C LEU A 56 9.97 4.01 2.51
N ASP A 57 9.34 3.31 1.55
CA ASP A 57 8.60 3.96 0.47
C ASP A 57 7.37 4.72 0.99
N SER A 58 6.57 4.09 1.86
CA SER A 58 5.41 4.75 2.47
C SER A 58 5.81 5.93 3.37
N SER A 59 6.89 5.78 4.12
CA SER A 59 7.41 6.84 4.98
C SER A 59 7.88 8.06 4.18
N TYR A 60 8.63 7.83 3.11
CA TYR A 60 9.09 8.91 2.24
C TYR A 60 7.95 9.55 1.44
N MET A 61 6.97 8.75 1.00
CA MET A 61 5.78 9.27 0.34
C MET A 61 4.99 10.22 1.25
N LEU A 62 4.85 9.90 2.54
CA LEU A 62 4.19 10.79 3.50
C LEU A 62 4.97 12.10 3.70
N HIS A 63 6.31 12.01 3.78
CA HIS A 63 7.17 13.18 3.83
C HIS A 63 6.90 14.11 2.63
N LEU A 64 6.95 13.59 1.40
CA LEU A 64 6.66 14.37 0.20
C LEU A 64 5.25 14.95 0.21
N ALA A 65 4.25 14.15 0.55
CA ALA A 65 2.85 14.59 0.55
C ALA A 65 2.64 15.82 1.44
N VAL A 66 3.25 15.84 2.62
CA VAL A 66 3.03 16.90 3.60
C VAL A 66 4.04 18.04 3.48
N LYS A 67 5.34 17.73 3.41
CA LYS A 67 6.39 18.76 3.43
C LYS A 67 6.56 19.44 2.08
N GLU A 68 6.57 18.67 1.00
CA GLU A 68 6.83 19.20 -0.34
C GLU A 68 5.54 19.61 -1.05
N TRP A 69 4.54 18.73 -1.04
CA TRP A 69 3.32 18.93 -1.81
C TRP A 69 2.22 19.63 -1.04
N LYS A 70 2.40 19.85 0.29
CA LYS A 70 1.45 20.58 1.15
C LYS A 70 0.03 20.01 1.10
N LEU A 71 -0.10 18.69 0.97
CA LEU A 71 -1.36 17.97 1.05
C LEU A 71 -1.76 17.71 2.50
N ARG A 72 -3.05 17.50 2.72
CA ARG A 72 -3.67 17.14 4.01
C ARG A 72 -4.17 15.69 3.95
N PRO A 73 -3.30 14.68 4.13
CA PRO A 73 -3.70 13.29 4.07
C PRO A 73 -4.45 12.86 5.34
N TYR A 74 -5.51 12.05 5.19
CA TYR A 74 -5.99 11.18 6.25
C TYR A 74 -5.03 9.98 6.36
N VAL A 75 -4.28 9.91 7.44
CA VAL A 75 -3.24 8.87 7.62
C VAL A 75 -3.78 7.73 8.48
N PHE A 76 -3.74 6.52 7.95
CA PHE A 76 -4.15 5.33 8.69
C PHE A 76 -3.13 4.20 8.60
N HIS A 77 -3.19 3.32 9.59
CA HIS A 77 -2.39 2.11 9.66
C HIS A 77 -3.25 0.92 10.06
N ILE A 78 -3.05 -0.23 9.44
CA ILE A 78 -3.69 -1.49 9.83
C ILE A 78 -2.71 -2.29 10.67
N ASP A 79 -3.05 -2.51 11.93
CA ASP A 79 -2.32 -3.43 12.81
C ASP A 79 -2.97 -4.81 12.74
N ALA A 80 -2.37 -5.69 11.96
CA ALA A 80 -2.78 -7.08 11.81
C ALA A 80 -2.09 -8.03 12.83
N GLY A 81 -1.33 -7.48 13.78
CA GLY A 81 -0.63 -8.25 14.82
C GLY A 81 0.74 -8.80 14.40
N TRP A 82 1.24 -8.46 13.20
CA TRP A 82 2.51 -8.96 12.67
C TRP A 82 3.59 -7.89 12.51
N ASN A 83 3.27 -6.64 12.84
CA ASN A 83 4.20 -5.53 12.67
C ASN A 83 5.42 -5.67 13.57
N LEU A 84 6.58 -5.27 13.05
CA LEU A 84 7.75 -5.10 13.90
C LEU A 84 7.61 -3.82 14.73
N PRO A 85 8.04 -3.83 16.01
CA PRO A 85 8.00 -2.64 16.84
C PRO A 85 8.72 -1.42 16.22
N VAL A 86 9.82 -1.65 15.49
CA VAL A 86 10.55 -0.59 14.79
C VAL A 86 9.72 0.05 13.68
N ALA A 87 8.90 -0.72 12.96
CA ALA A 87 8.03 -0.18 11.92
C ALA A 87 6.94 0.71 12.53
N GLU A 88 6.30 0.26 13.62
CA GLU A 88 5.29 1.06 14.33
C GLU A 88 5.89 2.34 14.91
N GLU A 89 7.08 2.26 15.49
CA GLU A 89 7.78 3.43 16.02
C GLU A 89 8.15 4.43 14.93
N ASN A 90 8.60 3.95 13.76
CA ASN A 90 8.85 4.81 12.60
C ASN A 90 7.59 5.54 12.15
N ILE A 91 6.44 4.84 12.09
CA ILE A 91 5.16 5.47 11.76
C ILE A 91 4.82 6.59 12.74
N ARG A 92 4.92 6.33 14.05
CA ARG A 92 4.60 7.31 15.10
C ARG A 92 5.50 8.53 15.00
N ARG A 93 6.82 8.34 14.96
CA ARG A 93 7.80 9.42 14.85
C ARG A 93 7.56 10.35 13.67
N ILE A 94 7.24 9.76 12.51
CA ILE A 94 6.97 10.55 11.30
C ILE A 94 5.68 11.34 11.45
N CYS A 95 4.59 10.70 11.88
CA CYS A 95 3.31 11.38 12.09
C CYS A 95 3.41 12.50 13.13
N ASP A 96 4.06 12.25 14.27
CA ASP A 96 4.26 13.24 15.33
C ASP A 96 5.05 14.46 14.84
N LYS A 97 6.16 14.24 14.12
CA LYS A 97 6.98 15.34 13.58
C LYS A 97 6.29 16.10 12.44
N LEU A 98 5.37 15.46 11.72
CA LEU A 98 4.55 16.13 10.71
C LEU A 98 3.29 16.79 11.28
N GLY A 99 3.00 16.58 12.57
CA GLY A 99 1.79 17.08 13.23
C GLY A 99 0.51 16.44 12.71
N LEU A 100 0.59 15.16 12.32
CA LEU A 100 -0.53 14.41 11.75
C LEU A 100 -1.15 13.48 12.78
N GLU A 101 -2.47 13.38 12.75
CA GLU A 101 -3.19 12.34 13.47
C GLU A 101 -3.03 10.99 12.77
N LEU A 102 -2.58 9.99 13.52
CA LEU A 102 -2.45 8.61 13.03
C LEU A 102 -3.64 7.77 13.49
N HIS A 103 -4.45 7.31 12.54
CA HIS A 103 -5.59 6.43 12.80
C HIS A 103 -5.17 4.97 12.70
N ILE A 104 -5.17 4.25 13.82
CA ILE A 104 -4.78 2.83 13.85
C ILE A 104 -6.02 1.95 13.93
N LYS A 105 -6.22 1.11 12.93
CA LYS A 105 -7.20 0.04 12.94
C LYS A 105 -6.53 -1.26 13.39
N LYS A 106 -6.82 -1.68 14.62
CA LYS A 106 -6.39 -3.00 15.12
C LYS A 106 -7.35 -4.07 14.63
N MET A 107 -6.79 -5.13 14.06
CA MET A 107 -7.55 -6.32 13.70
C MET A 107 -7.70 -7.24 14.91
N ASN A 108 -8.78 -8.01 14.95
CA ASN A 108 -8.91 -9.07 15.94
C ASN A 108 -7.82 -10.13 15.70
N PRO A 109 -6.88 -10.35 16.64
CA PRO A 109 -5.71 -11.21 16.39
C PRO A 109 -6.10 -12.68 16.22
N GLU A 110 -7.16 -13.14 16.88
CA GLU A 110 -7.61 -14.52 16.72
C GLU A 110 -8.29 -14.74 15.36
N GLU A 111 -9.13 -13.81 14.91
CA GLU A 111 -9.71 -13.87 13.58
C GLU A 111 -8.63 -13.85 12.50
N MET A 112 -7.64 -12.94 12.60
CA MET A 112 -6.53 -12.85 11.65
C MET A 112 -5.73 -14.16 11.62
N ARG A 113 -5.39 -14.71 12.78
CA ARG A 113 -4.69 -16.00 12.89
C ARG A 113 -5.47 -17.14 12.23
N GLN A 114 -6.77 -17.21 12.46
CA GLN A 114 -7.63 -18.25 11.87
C GLN A 114 -7.78 -18.11 10.36
N MET A 115 -7.86 -16.89 9.87
CA MET A 115 -7.90 -16.62 8.42
C MET A 115 -6.60 -17.08 7.75
N GLN A 116 -5.44 -16.74 8.31
CA GLN A 116 -4.15 -17.16 7.78
C GLN A 116 -3.96 -18.68 7.85
N LEU A 117 -4.39 -19.31 8.95
CA LEU A 117 -4.38 -20.79 9.05
C LEU A 117 -5.29 -21.44 8.00
N ALA A 118 -6.43 -20.84 7.69
CA ALA A 118 -7.31 -21.34 6.62
C ALA A 118 -6.62 -21.27 5.25
N PHE A 119 -5.94 -20.18 4.94
CA PHE A 119 -5.13 -20.03 3.73
C PHE A 119 -3.98 -21.04 3.67
N PHE A 120 -3.29 -21.25 4.79
CA PHE A 120 -2.24 -22.25 4.89
C PHE A 120 -2.77 -23.68 4.67
N ARG A 121 -3.90 -24.04 5.30
CA ARG A 121 -4.53 -25.37 5.14
C ARG A 121 -5.03 -25.62 3.72
N ALA A 122 -5.47 -24.54 3.04
CA ALA A 122 -5.88 -24.62 1.64
C ALA A 122 -4.69 -24.76 0.68
N GLY A 123 -3.44 -24.69 1.15
CA GLY A 123 -2.25 -24.69 0.30
C GLY A 123 -2.14 -23.43 -0.57
N HIS A 124 -2.70 -22.30 -0.12
CA HIS A 124 -2.69 -21.06 -0.89
C HIS A 124 -1.31 -20.40 -0.85
N ALA A 125 -0.82 -19.92 -2.01
CA ALA A 125 0.52 -19.32 -2.11
C ALA A 125 0.63 -17.96 -1.42
N ALA A 126 -0.46 -17.16 -1.40
CA ALA A 126 -0.48 -15.83 -0.78
C ALA A 126 -1.06 -15.94 0.65
N LEU A 127 -0.21 -16.22 1.62
CA LEU A 127 -0.60 -16.33 3.03
C LEU A 127 -0.90 -14.97 3.67
N ASP A 128 -0.45 -13.89 3.07
CA ASP A 128 -0.67 -12.50 3.43
C ASP A 128 -1.98 -11.92 2.88
N ALA A 129 -2.66 -12.62 1.98
CA ALA A 129 -3.90 -12.15 1.37
C ALA A 129 -4.98 -11.67 2.38
N PRO A 130 -5.20 -12.29 3.54
CA PRO A 130 -6.11 -11.75 4.55
C PRO A 130 -5.69 -10.39 5.07
N GLN A 131 -4.40 -10.13 5.27
CA GLN A 131 -3.89 -8.83 5.70
C GLN A 131 -4.05 -7.79 4.59
N ASP A 132 -3.66 -8.12 3.37
CA ASP A 132 -3.80 -7.23 2.21
C ASP A 132 -5.26 -6.86 1.97
N HIS A 133 -6.17 -7.83 2.10
CA HIS A 133 -7.60 -7.57 1.96
C HIS A 133 -8.12 -6.62 3.04
N SER A 134 -7.65 -6.74 4.29
CA SER A 134 -8.07 -5.84 5.37
C SER A 134 -7.71 -4.38 5.05
N PHE A 135 -6.54 -4.18 4.47
CA PHE A 135 -6.08 -2.86 4.03
C PHE A 135 -6.93 -2.31 2.89
N ILE A 136 -7.22 -3.13 1.88
CA ILE A 136 -8.09 -2.76 0.75
C ILE A 136 -9.51 -2.44 1.23
N ALA A 137 -10.07 -3.29 2.10
CA ALA A 137 -11.43 -3.11 2.61
C ALA A 137 -11.57 -1.85 3.46
N GLU A 138 -10.57 -1.52 4.28
CA GLU A 138 -10.59 -0.29 5.07
C GLU A 138 -10.41 0.96 4.19
N ILE A 139 -9.56 0.93 3.17
CA ILE A 139 -9.47 2.02 2.17
C ILE A 139 -10.81 2.25 1.49
N ASP A 140 -11.47 1.20 1.02
CA ASP A 140 -12.77 1.30 0.36
C ASP A 140 -13.84 1.89 1.27
N LYS A 141 -13.82 1.52 2.56
CA LYS A 141 -14.70 2.07 3.59
C LYS A 141 -14.42 3.54 3.82
N LEU A 142 -13.17 3.91 4.08
CA LEU A 142 -12.73 5.29 4.31
C LEU A 142 -13.01 6.20 3.11
N ALA A 143 -12.82 5.71 1.88
CA ALA A 143 -13.14 6.46 0.67
C ALA A 143 -14.63 6.82 0.59
N CYS A 144 -15.52 5.91 1.03
CA CYS A 144 -16.94 6.18 1.10
C CYS A 144 -17.30 7.17 2.23
N GLU A 145 -16.70 7.01 3.41
CA GLU A 145 -17.01 7.78 4.61
C GLU A 145 -16.49 9.21 4.54
N LEU A 146 -15.24 9.38 4.07
CA LEU A 146 -14.58 10.69 4.01
C LEU A 146 -14.92 11.48 2.74
N GLY A 147 -15.45 10.82 1.71
CA GLY A 147 -15.80 11.45 0.44
C GLY A 147 -14.61 11.93 -0.40
N VAL A 148 -13.37 11.65 0.01
CA VAL A 148 -12.15 12.03 -0.71
C VAL A 148 -12.07 11.34 -2.07
N LYS A 149 -11.40 11.98 -3.03
CA LYS A 149 -11.29 11.49 -4.41
C LYS A 149 -9.94 10.86 -4.75
N TYR A 150 -8.98 10.92 -3.84
CA TYR A 150 -7.65 10.39 -4.07
C TYR A 150 -7.17 9.51 -2.92
N ILE A 151 -6.60 8.37 -3.30
CA ILE A 151 -5.85 7.48 -2.43
C ILE A 151 -4.41 7.50 -2.90
N LEU A 152 -3.48 7.90 -2.03
CA LEU A 152 -2.06 7.85 -2.32
C LEU A 152 -1.53 6.46 -1.95
N ASN A 153 -0.87 5.81 -2.90
CA ASN A 153 -0.21 4.52 -2.71
C ASN A 153 1.31 4.72 -2.73
N GLY A 154 2.00 4.24 -1.71
CA GLY A 154 3.45 4.32 -1.58
C GLY A 154 4.23 3.36 -2.47
N TYR A 155 3.58 2.67 -3.42
CA TYR A 155 4.26 1.79 -4.37
C TYR A 155 5.32 2.55 -5.17
N ASN A 156 6.50 1.95 -5.29
CA ASN A 156 7.63 2.52 -6.01
C ASN A 156 8.23 1.48 -6.97
N ILE A 157 8.20 1.76 -8.26
CA ILE A 157 8.77 0.88 -9.30
C ILE A 157 10.24 0.56 -8.99
N SER A 158 11.03 1.52 -8.51
CA SER A 158 12.46 1.31 -8.24
C SER A 158 12.74 0.25 -7.17
N THR A 159 11.77 -0.04 -6.32
CA THR A 159 11.92 -0.97 -5.19
C THR A 159 11.02 -2.20 -5.30
N GLU A 160 10.00 -2.19 -6.18
CA GLU A 160 8.95 -3.22 -6.26
C GLU A 160 8.81 -3.92 -7.63
N VAL A 161 9.72 -3.66 -8.55
CA VAL A 161 9.66 -4.22 -9.93
C VAL A 161 9.79 -5.74 -9.99
N VAL A 162 10.41 -6.36 -8.99
CA VAL A 162 10.54 -7.82 -8.96
C VAL A 162 9.20 -8.45 -8.62
N SER A 163 8.39 -8.69 -9.65
CA SER A 163 7.11 -9.38 -9.53
C SER A 163 7.31 -10.91 -9.50
N ASN A 164 6.30 -11.62 -9.00
CA ASN A 164 6.22 -13.07 -9.07
C ASN A 164 6.36 -13.58 -10.53
N PRO A 165 6.83 -14.80 -10.75
CA PRO A 165 6.83 -15.40 -12.09
C PRO A 165 5.45 -15.31 -12.73
N LYS A 166 5.37 -14.96 -14.03
CA LYS A 166 4.07 -14.88 -14.75
C LYS A 166 3.27 -16.18 -14.66
N SER A 167 3.93 -17.32 -14.47
CA SER A 167 3.28 -18.61 -14.25
C SER A 167 2.50 -18.69 -12.93
N TRP A 168 2.81 -17.85 -11.96
CA TRP A 168 2.13 -17.79 -10.65
C TRP A 168 0.91 -16.85 -10.69
N ASP A 169 0.83 -15.96 -11.66
CA ASP A 169 -0.29 -15.02 -11.81
C ASP A 169 -1.60 -15.75 -12.23
N LYS A 170 -1.48 -16.96 -12.76
CA LYS A 170 -2.61 -17.81 -13.16
C LYS A 170 -3.13 -18.58 -11.95
N GLY A 171 -4.12 -18.05 -11.26
CA GLY A 171 -4.83 -18.73 -10.18
C GLY A 171 -4.51 -18.23 -8.78
N ALA A 172 -3.65 -17.22 -8.62
CA ALA A 172 -3.55 -16.52 -7.35
C ALA A 172 -4.87 -15.78 -7.08
N GLY A 173 -5.51 -16.07 -5.95
CA GLY A 173 -6.70 -15.36 -5.52
C GLY A 173 -6.44 -13.88 -5.41
N TYR A 174 -7.43 -13.08 -5.82
CA TYR A 174 -7.32 -11.63 -5.79
C TYR A 174 -7.60 -11.10 -4.37
N ALA A 175 -6.62 -10.51 -3.72
CA ALA A 175 -6.76 -9.97 -2.35
C ALA A 175 -7.87 -8.90 -2.22
N GLY A 176 -8.26 -8.22 -3.31
CA GLY A 176 -9.38 -7.27 -3.33
C GLY A 176 -10.78 -7.91 -3.42
N ASP A 177 -10.89 -9.24 -3.47
CA ASP A 177 -12.19 -9.93 -3.56
C ASP A 177 -12.53 -10.73 -2.29
N GLY A 178 -13.27 -10.09 -1.39
CA GLY A 178 -13.78 -10.72 -0.19
C GLY A 178 -14.73 -11.89 -0.43
N THR A 179 -15.32 -12.02 -1.61
CA THR A 179 -16.15 -13.19 -1.96
C THR A 179 -15.30 -14.44 -2.06
N TYR A 180 -14.16 -14.33 -2.73
CA TYR A 180 -13.17 -15.40 -2.81
C TYR A 180 -12.64 -15.79 -1.41
N ILE A 181 -12.25 -14.78 -0.61
CA ILE A 181 -11.75 -15.03 0.76
C ILE A 181 -12.81 -15.72 1.61
N LYS A 182 -14.05 -15.25 1.58
CA LYS A 182 -15.16 -15.86 2.32
C LYS A 182 -15.42 -17.31 1.90
N ASP A 183 -15.30 -17.62 0.62
CA ASP A 183 -15.47 -18.97 0.12
C ASP A 183 -14.36 -19.91 0.66
N LEU A 184 -13.12 -19.46 0.62
CA LEU A 184 -11.99 -20.19 1.20
C LEU A 184 -12.19 -20.40 2.72
N LEU A 185 -12.62 -19.37 3.45
CA LEU A 185 -12.86 -19.46 4.89
C LEU A 185 -13.99 -20.44 5.24
N ARG A 186 -15.05 -20.56 4.44
CA ARG A 186 -16.13 -21.54 4.66
C ARG A 186 -15.63 -22.98 4.69
N HIS A 187 -14.59 -23.28 3.93
CA HIS A 187 -14.04 -24.64 3.82
C HIS A 187 -12.95 -24.94 4.83
N TRP A 188 -12.17 -23.93 5.24
CA TRP A 188 -10.93 -24.14 5.96
C TRP A 188 -10.85 -23.43 7.31
N CYS A 189 -11.72 -22.47 7.62
CA CYS A 189 -11.76 -21.80 8.90
C CYS A 189 -12.57 -22.60 9.91
N THR A 190 -12.10 -22.64 11.17
CA THR A 190 -12.71 -23.42 12.24
C THR A 190 -13.60 -22.59 13.17
N MET A 191 -13.66 -21.27 12.98
CA MET A 191 -14.49 -20.36 13.75
C MET A 191 -15.13 -19.30 12.85
N PRO A 192 -16.24 -18.69 13.28
CA PRO A 192 -16.83 -17.56 12.56
C PRO A 192 -15.89 -16.34 12.59
N ILE A 193 -15.86 -15.60 11.48
CA ILE A 193 -15.15 -14.32 11.34
C ILE A 193 -16.22 -13.22 11.36
N THR A 194 -16.22 -12.37 12.38
CA THR A 194 -17.31 -11.43 12.68
C THR A 194 -16.90 -9.97 12.71
N GLU A 195 -15.68 -9.66 13.10
CA GLU A 195 -15.17 -8.28 13.23
C GLU A 195 -14.39 -7.81 11.99
N TYR A 196 -14.00 -8.76 11.14
CA TYR A 196 -13.22 -8.48 9.94
C TYR A 196 -14.07 -7.82 8.84
N THR A 197 -13.59 -6.69 8.32
CA THR A 197 -14.26 -5.97 7.23
C THR A 197 -13.92 -6.61 5.89
N PHE A 198 -14.96 -6.92 5.09
CA PHE A 198 -14.78 -7.43 3.73
C PHE A 198 -15.21 -6.39 2.70
N THR A 199 -14.48 -6.31 1.60
CA THR A 199 -14.91 -5.63 0.38
C THR A 199 -15.07 -6.65 -0.76
N SER A 200 -15.93 -6.35 -1.73
CA SER A 200 -16.09 -7.21 -2.92
C SER A 200 -15.27 -6.68 -4.08
N GLY A 201 -14.88 -7.58 -4.99
CA GLY A 201 -14.21 -7.19 -6.23
C GLY A 201 -14.99 -6.15 -7.03
N PHE A 202 -16.34 -6.26 -7.06
CA PHE A 202 -17.20 -5.26 -7.70
C PHE A 202 -17.10 -3.89 -7.00
N LYS A 203 -17.20 -3.84 -5.65
CA LYS A 203 -17.07 -2.59 -4.92
C LYS A 203 -15.72 -1.95 -5.17
N HIS A 204 -14.64 -2.70 -5.03
CA HIS A 204 -13.28 -2.20 -5.17
C HIS A 204 -12.92 -1.76 -6.60
N LYS A 205 -13.30 -2.57 -7.62
CA LYS A 205 -12.87 -2.31 -9.01
C LYS A 205 -13.86 -1.50 -9.84
N VAL A 206 -15.14 -1.44 -9.45
CA VAL A 206 -16.18 -0.75 -10.22
C VAL A 206 -16.80 0.39 -9.44
N TRP A 207 -17.36 0.10 -8.26
CA TRP A 207 -18.08 1.12 -7.51
C TRP A 207 -17.18 2.28 -7.08
N ILE A 208 -16.07 1.99 -6.42
CA ILE A 208 -15.14 3.01 -5.90
C ILE A 208 -14.54 3.85 -7.03
N PRO A 209 -13.90 3.29 -8.07
CA PRO A 209 -13.25 4.11 -9.10
C PRO A 209 -14.23 4.77 -10.08
N TYR A 210 -15.28 4.09 -10.51
CA TYR A 210 -16.13 4.61 -11.59
C TYR A 210 -17.38 5.34 -11.10
N LEU A 211 -18.03 4.86 -10.04
CA LEU A 211 -19.25 5.50 -9.53
C LEU A 211 -18.96 6.58 -8.50
N LEU A 212 -17.98 6.37 -7.61
CA LEU A 212 -17.54 7.41 -6.67
C LEU A 212 -16.44 8.30 -7.24
N GLY A 213 -15.80 7.93 -8.34
CA GLY A 213 -14.72 8.67 -8.98
C GLY A 213 -13.45 8.77 -8.13
N VAL A 214 -13.21 7.79 -7.26
CA VAL A 214 -12.02 7.73 -6.41
C VAL A 214 -10.86 7.10 -7.19
N LYS A 215 -9.71 7.76 -7.19
CA LYS A 215 -8.51 7.33 -7.92
C LYS A 215 -7.41 6.91 -6.96
N THR A 216 -6.88 5.70 -7.13
CA THR A 216 -5.63 5.29 -6.49
C THR A 216 -4.47 5.66 -7.39
N ILE A 217 -3.53 6.45 -6.85
CA ILE A 217 -2.37 6.97 -7.58
C ILE A 217 -1.07 6.55 -6.89
N LYS A 218 0.02 6.49 -7.67
CA LYS A 218 1.36 6.06 -7.24
C LYS A 218 2.39 7.16 -7.52
N PRO A 219 2.35 8.27 -6.79
CA PRO A 219 3.11 9.47 -7.15
C PRO A 219 4.62 9.30 -7.04
N LEU A 220 5.14 8.36 -6.23
CA LEU A 220 6.58 8.09 -6.15
C LEU A 220 7.19 7.68 -7.50
N ASN A 221 6.39 7.11 -8.39
CA ASN A 221 6.86 6.76 -9.74
C ASN A 221 7.14 7.97 -10.63
N LEU A 222 6.65 9.15 -10.23
CA LEU A 222 6.82 10.42 -10.94
C LEU A 222 7.94 11.27 -10.32
N VAL A 223 8.66 10.74 -9.31
CA VAL A 223 9.71 11.47 -8.58
C VAL A 223 11.06 10.78 -8.81
N PRO A 224 12.09 11.50 -9.30
CA PRO A 224 13.41 10.95 -9.49
C PRO A 224 14.18 10.86 -8.17
N VAL A 225 13.90 9.82 -7.38
CA VAL A 225 14.53 9.61 -6.07
C VAL A 225 15.11 8.20 -5.95
N THR A 226 16.26 8.10 -5.31
CA THR A 226 16.92 6.84 -5.02
C THR A 226 16.62 6.36 -3.59
N LYS A 227 16.74 5.04 -3.36
CA LYS A 227 16.59 4.46 -2.02
C LYS A 227 17.51 5.12 -0.98
N SER A 228 18.76 5.45 -1.37
CA SER A 228 19.73 6.10 -0.49
C SER A 228 19.24 7.48 -0.05
N GLN A 229 18.79 8.31 -1.00
CA GLN A 229 18.25 9.63 -0.72
C GLN A 229 17.02 9.57 0.18
N MET A 230 16.07 8.64 -0.08
CA MET A 230 14.91 8.44 0.79
C MET A 230 15.33 8.10 2.22
N THR A 231 16.26 7.17 2.37
CA THR A 231 16.75 6.74 3.69
C THR A 231 17.44 7.89 4.42
N GLU A 232 18.34 8.61 3.76
CA GLU A 232 19.06 9.75 4.34
C GLU A 232 18.09 10.84 4.82
N THR A 233 17.14 11.23 3.98
CA THR A 233 16.11 12.21 4.35
C THR A 233 15.33 11.76 5.57
N LEU A 234 14.85 10.52 5.59
CA LEU A 234 14.04 10.04 6.70
C LEU A 234 14.80 9.88 8.00
N VAL A 235 16.07 9.47 7.94
CA VAL A 235 16.93 9.39 9.13
C VAL A 235 17.19 10.79 9.69
N GLN A 236 17.55 11.73 8.85
CA GLN A 236 17.88 13.11 9.27
C GLN A 236 16.65 13.86 9.81
N GLU A 237 15.54 13.79 9.07
CA GLU A 237 14.34 14.57 9.42
C GLU A 237 13.52 13.95 10.56
N TYR A 238 13.45 12.62 10.61
CA TYR A 238 12.50 11.91 11.50
C TYR A 238 13.17 10.99 12.52
N GLY A 239 14.46 10.69 12.38
CA GLY A 239 15.10 9.64 13.17
C GLY A 239 14.58 8.25 12.79
N TYR A 240 14.23 8.06 11.50
CA TYR A 240 13.80 6.79 10.97
C TYR A 240 14.87 5.71 11.18
N GLU A 241 14.47 4.57 11.69
CA GLU A 241 15.37 3.43 11.90
C GLU A 241 15.22 2.45 10.71
N PRO A 242 16.23 2.38 9.80
CA PRO A 242 16.21 1.42 8.72
C PRO A 242 16.28 -0.02 9.25
N TYR A 243 15.47 -0.89 8.69
CA TYR A 243 15.56 -2.33 8.95
C TYR A 243 15.98 -3.06 7.67
N GLY A 244 17.00 -3.88 7.81
CA GLY A 244 17.85 -4.55 6.83
C GLY A 244 17.32 -4.82 5.41
N GLN A 245 16.11 -5.36 5.24
CA GLN A 245 15.56 -5.76 3.94
C GLN A 245 14.13 -5.27 3.75
N LYS A 246 13.68 -5.26 2.48
CA LYS A 246 12.32 -4.90 2.11
C LYS A 246 11.33 -5.96 2.66
N HIS A 247 10.14 -5.50 3.04
CA HIS A 247 9.07 -6.31 3.66
C HIS A 247 9.40 -6.89 5.05
N PHE A 248 10.49 -6.44 5.68
CA PHE A 248 10.82 -6.82 7.05
C PHE A 248 10.07 -5.99 8.11
N GLU A 249 9.18 -5.10 7.70
CA GLU A 249 8.23 -4.41 8.58
C GLU A 249 7.22 -5.35 9.23
N ASN A 250 7.07 -6.56 8.69
CA ASN A 250 6.07 -7.53 9.09
C ASN A 250 6.68 -8.92 9.27
N LEU A 251 6.35 -9.59 10.38
CA LEU A 251 6.88 -10.92 10.70
C LEU A 251 6.37 -12.03 9.77
N LEU A 252 5.21 -11.85 9.17
CA LEU A 252 4.62 -12.84 8.27
C LEU A 252 5.33 -12.86 6.90
N THR A 253 5.87 -11.71 6.46
CA THR A 253 6.55 -11.54 5.17
C THR A 253 8.08 -11.59 5.28
N LYS A 254 8.62 -11.63 6.50
CA LYS A 254 10.04 -11.79 6.82
C LYS A 254 10.49 -13.25 6.60
#